data_255d43d19c6617201047b51f22c2b0f0
#
_entry.id   255d43d19c6617201047b51f22c2b0f0
#
_cell.length_a   1.000
_cell.length_b   1.000
_cell.length_c   1.000
_cell.angle_alpha   90.00
_cell.angle_beta   90.00
_cell.angle_gamma   90.00
#
_symmetry.space_group_name_H-M   'P 1'
#
loop_
_entity.id
_entity.type
_entity.pdbx_description
1 polymer ?
#
loop_
_entity_poly.entity_id
_entity_poly.type
_entity_poly.pdbx_seq_one_letter_code
_entity_poly.pdbx_strand_id
1 'polypeptide(L)'
;ISEALAANTSVRSAQAALQQSRALVDVQTAGTLPRLGASGSAQRSRASGSTGNSFSAGFDASWEPDVFGRLRAGVNASEADARAAQASLADVQVSLAAEVAVNYIELRGLQQRLQIALSNLASQQETLQIAQWRLQAGLTTSLVAEQARAAAEQTAAQVPALQSSLAQSRHSLAVLTGQPPAALNARLEATAMVPLPPDDLAWDIPAQTLRQRPDVRAAEHRVAAAAARVAQADAARYPDFSLSGTLGLRALTVGALTAGNAVTSSLAAGVTAALFDGGAARAQVRSQEAALEQVRVAYEATVLAALKDVEDALVALQGNRERLQRLQAAADAAANAALMAQQRYASGLIDFATVLETQRTQLSAQDSVATTVASVAADHVRLYKALGGGWQ
;
A
#
# COMPACT_ATOMS: atom_id res chain seq x y z
N ILE A 1 -11.19 -6.10 -8.27
CA ILE A 1 -9.85 -5.50 -8.35
C ILE A 1 -9.87 -4.24 -9.20
N SER A 2 -10.36 -4.26 -10.45
CA SER A 2 -10.40 -3.09 -11.34
C SER A 2 -11.15 -1.89 -10.73
N GLU A 3 -12.29 -2.10 -10.08
CA GLU A 3 -13.02 -1.05 -9.35
C GLU A 3 -12.17 -0.47 -8.20
N ALA A 4 -11.47 -1.31 -7.46
CA ALA A 4 -10.59 -0.86 -6.38
C ALA A 4 -9.44 0.00 -6.91
N LEU A 5 -8.75 -0.46 -7.97
CA LEU A 5 -7.65 0.31 -8.59
C LEU A 5 -8.10 1.67 -9.14
N ALA A 6 -9.36 1.78 -9.59
CA ALA A 6 -9.91 3.03 -10.12
C ALA A 6 -10.36 4.02 -9.03
N ALA A 7 -10.91 3.53 -7.91
CA ALA A 7 -11.61 4.37 -6.94
C ALA A 7 -10.95 4.46 -5.55
N ASN A 8 -9.99 3.59 -5.25
CA ASN A 8 -9.35 3.55 -3.93
C ASN A 8 -8.59 4.84 -3.61
N THR A 9 -8.76 5.32 -2.38
CA THR A 9 -8.16 6.58 -1.92
C THR A 9 -6.64 6.55 -1.85
N SER A 10 -6.03 5.41 -1.52
CA SER A 10 -4.57 5.25 -1.47
C SER A 10 -3.95 5.34 -2.87
N VAL A 11 -4.58 4.73 -3.88
CA VAL A 11 -4.13 4.83 -5.27
C VAL A 11 -4.24 6.28 -5.77
N ARG A 12 -5.37 6.95 -5.49
CA ARG A 12 -5.56 8.37 -5.85
C ARG A 12 -4.55 9.28 -5.17
N SER A 13 -4.23 9.01 -3.91
CA SER A 13 -3.18 9.74 -3.17
C SER A 13 -1.80 9.53 -3.80
N ALA A 14 -1.44 8.29 -4.15
CA ALA A 14 -0.17 7.99 -4.82
C ALA A 14 -0.09 8.61 -6.24
N GLN A 15 -1.20 8.65 -6.98
CA GLN A 15 -1.27 9.35 -8.27
C GLN A 15 -1.04 10.87 -8.10
N ALA A 16 -1.65 11.49 -7.09
CA ALA A 16 -1.43 12.90 -6.79
C ALA A 16 0.03 13.18 -6.37
N ALA A 17 0.64 12.29 -5.58
CA ALA A 17 2.06 12.38 -5.22
C ALA A 17 2.98 12.28 -6.44
N LEU A 18 2.68 11.42 -7.40
CA LEU A 18 3.41 11.35 -8.67
C LEU A 18 3.26 12.63 -9.48
N GLN A 19 2.03 13.18 -9.57
CA GLN A 19 1.80 14.46 -10.26
C GLN A 19 2.58 15.61 -9.60
N GLN A 20 2.58 15.66 -8.26
CA GLN A 20 3.39 16.61 -7.50
C GLN A 20 4.88 16.48 -7.81
N SER A 21 5.42 15.25 -7.80
CA SER A 21 6.83 15.01 -8.08
C SER A 21 7.21 15.43 -9.50
N ARG A 22 6.34 15.19 -10.50
CA ARG A 22 6.55 15.65 -11.89
C ARG A 22 6.55 17.17 -11.98
N ALA A 23 5.62 17.85 -11.32
CA ALA A 23 5.59 19.31 -11.28
C ALA A 23 6.84 19.90 -10.60
N LEU A 24 7.41 19.22 -9.61
CA LEU A 24 8.69 19.62 -8.99
C LEU A 24 9.88 19.47 -9.96
N VAL A 25 9.87 18.49 -10.85
CA VAL A 25 10.86 18.42 -11.95
C VAL A 25 10.77 19.64 -12.84
N ASP A 26 9.53 20.04 -13.21
CA ASP A 26 9.33 21.23 -14.04
C ASP A 26 9.83 22.50 -13.33
N VAL A 27 9.59 22.62 -12.02
CA VAL A 27 10.10 23.74 -11.20
C VAL A 27 11.64 23.78 -11.18
N GLN A 28 12.30 22.61 -11.00
CA GLN A 28 13.76 22.55 -11.02
C GLN A 28 14.32 22.84 -12.42
N THR A 29 13.67 22.33 -13.44
CA THR A 29 14.06 22.59 -14.85
C THR A 29 13.89 24.06 -15.20
N ALA A 30 12.80 24.70 -14.78
CA ALA A 30 12.61 26.15 -14.96
C ALA A 30 13.71 26.97 -14.28
N GLY A 31 14.29 26.47 -13.18
CA GLY A 31 15.43 27.10 -12.52
C GLY A 31 16.70 27.14 -13.38
N THR A 32 16.82 26.32 -14.42
CA THR A 32 17.96 26.33 -15.36
C THR A 32 17.80 27.32 -16.48
N LEU A 33 16.61 27.90 -16.65
CA LEU A 33 16.26 28.84 -17.74
C LEU A 33 16.36 30.29 -17.28
N PRO A 34 16.53 31.26 -18.23
CA PRO A 34 16.44 32.67 -17.91
C PRO A 34 15.07 33.04 -17.33
N ARG A 35 15.07 33.87 -16.30
CA ARG A 35 13.85 34.51 -15.74
C ARG A 35 13.68 35.91 -16.24
N LEU A 36 12.46 36.27 -16.58
CA LEU A 36 12.08 37.62 -16.95
C LEU A 36 11.03 38.12 -15.96
N GLY A 37 11.32 39.23 -15.32
CA GLY A 37 10.43 39.92 -14.40
C GLY A 37 10.03 41.29 -14.96
N ALA A 38 8.91 41.83 -14.48
CA ALA A 38 8.52 43.21 -14.67
C ALA A 38 8.43 43.90 -13.30
N SER A 39 9.03 45.05 -13.16
CA SER A 39 9.04 45.78 -11.90
C SER A 39 8.63 47.24 -12.09
N GLY A 40 7.95 47.83 -11.11
CA GLY A 40 7.62 49.22 -11.04
C GLY A 40 7.88 49.76 -9.63
N SER A 41 8.51 50.91 -9.51
CA SER A 41 8.72 51.54 -8.23
C SER A 41 8.48 53.07 -8.26
N ALA A 42 7.96 53.56 -7.14
CA ALA A 42 7.88 54.98 -6.84
C ALA A 42 8.53 55.20 -5.49
N GLN A 43 9.59 56.01 -5.45
CA GLN A 43 10.36 56.25 -4.23
C GLN A 43 10.49 57.79 -4.00
N ARG A 44 10.30 58.21 -2.78
CA ARG A 44 10.65 59.53 -2.30
C ARG A 44 11.71 59.39 -1.22
N SER A 45 12.86 60.01 -1.45
CA SER A 45 13.98 59.97 -0.52
C SER A 45 14.41 61.39 -0.14
N ARG A 46 14.92 61.55 1.08
CA ARG A 46 15.53 62.77 1.57
C ARG A 46 16.97 62.48 2.00
N ALA A 47 17.93 63.10 1.40
CA ALA A 47 19.34 63.01 1.75
C ALA A 47 19.96 64.39 1.77
N SER A 48 20.77 64.71 2.74
CA SER A 48 21.51 65.98 2.89
C SER A 48 20.62 67.23 2.75
N GLY A 49 19.37 67.19 3.25
CA GLY A 49 18.45 68.31 3.19
C GLY A 49 17.63 68.43 1.92
N SER A 50 17.95 67.72 0.86
CA SER A 50 17.22 67.67 -0.39
C SER A 50 16.22 66.54 -0.44
N THR A 51 15.02 66.76 -0.95
CA THR A 51 14.01 65.72 -1.19
C THR A 51 13.94 65.43 -2.68
N GLY A 52 14.15 64.16 -3.06
CA GLY A 52 14.02 63.69 -4.45
C GLY A 52 12.96 62.62 -4.60
N ASN A 53 12.26 62.65 -5.74
CA ASN A 53 11.39 61.54 -6.16
C ASN A 53 12.12 60.73 -7.24
N SER A 54 11.84 59.41 -7.31
CA SER A 54 12.30 58.54 -8.39
C SER A 54 11.18 57.58 -8.74
N PHE A 55 10.86 57.52 -10.01
CA PHE A 55 9.87 56.60 -10.59
C PHE A 55 10.60 55.71 -11.58
N SER A 56 10.37 54.40 -11.52
CA SER A 56 10.91 53.47 -12.50
C SER A 56 9.88 52.42 -12.89
N ALA A 57 9.92 51.98 -14.13
CA ALA A 57 9.16 50.82 -14.63
C ALA A 57 10.01 50.12 -15.68
N GLY A 58 10.06 48.79 -15.64
CA GLY A 58 10.93 48.06 -16.56
C GLY A 58 10.84 46.55 -16.44
N PHE A 59 11.65 45.92 -17.26
CA PHE A 59 11.86 44.49 -17.27
C PHE A 59 13.25 44.18 -16.73
N ASP A 60 13.34 43.15 -15.97
CA ASP A 60 14.59 42.56 -15.45
C ASP A 60 14.68 41.09 -15.88
N ALA A 61 15.82 40.73 -16.44
CA ALA A 61 16.16 39.35 -16.79
C ALA A 61 17.31 38.87 -15.92
N SER A 62 17.24 37.65 -15.48
CA SER A 62 18.34 37.01 -14.75
C SER A 62 18.48 35.54 -15.18
N TRP A 63 19.70 35.07 -15.30
CA TRP A 63 20.02 33.72 -15.66
C TRP A 63 21.32 33.28 -14.98
N GLU A 64 21.32 32.04 -14.50
CA GLU A 64 22.49 31.37 -13.94
C GLU A 64 22.96 30.30 -14.92
N PRO A 65 24.02 30.50 -15.70
CA PRO A 65 24.62 29.48 -16.55
C PRO A 65 25.18 28.34 -15.66
N ASP A 66 24.67 27.12 -15.84
CA ASP A 66 25.07 25.98 -15.02
C ASP A 66 26.40 25.38 -15.48
N VAL A 67 27.50 26.08 -15.22
CA VAL A 67 28.85 25.70 -15.66
C VAL A 67 29.33 24.43 -14.98
N PHE A 68 29.10 24.32 -13.67
CA PHE A 68 29.56 23.21 -12.83
C PHE A 68 28.49 22.12 -12.58
N GLY A 69 27.30 22.26 -13.14
CA GLY A 69 26.26 21.24 -13.09
C GLY A 69 25.43 21.21 -11.81
N ARG A 70 25.47 22.23 -10.98
CA ARG A 70 24.70 22.33 -9.74
C ARG A 70 23.21 22.27 -10.00
N LEU A 71 22.71 23.05 -10.96
CA LEU A 71 21.28 23.07 -11.33
C LEU A 71 20.87 21.76 -12.01
N ARG A 72 21.68 21.24 -12.93
CA ARG A 72 21.43 19.95 -13.60
C ARG A 72 21.41 18.80 -12.60
N ALA A 73 22.31 18.78 -11.60
CA ALA A 73 22.28 17.79 -10.54
C ALA A 73 20.98 17.86 -9.71
N GLY A 74 20.46 19.06 -9.45
CA GLY A 74 19.17 19.28 -8.83
C GLY A 74 18.00 18.72 -9.67
N VAL A 75 18.01 18.96 -10.99
CA VAL A 75 17.02 18.36 -11.92
C VAL A 75 17.11 16.84 -11.90
N ASN A 76 18.31 16.27 -12.02
CA ASN A 76 18.52 14.81 -11.98
C ASN A 76 18.01 14.20 -10.66
N ALA A 77 18.20 14.87 -9.53
CA ALA A 77 17.66 14.45 -8.24
C ALA A 77 16.12 14.41 -8.27
N SER A 78 15.49 15.47 -8.75
CA SER A 78 14.03 15.56 -8.85
C SER A 78 13.44 14.56 -9.85
N GLU A 79 14.10 14.29 -10.97
CA GLU A 79 13.71 13.23 -11.91
C GLU A 79 13.77 11.84 -11.27
N ALA A 80 14.84 11.56 -10.49
CA ALA A 80 14.96 10.31 -9.78
C ALA A 80 13.85 10.17 -8.70
N ASP A 81 13.52 11.27 -7.99
CA ASP A 81 12.39 11.29 -7.06
C ASP A 81 11.05 11.02 -7.78
N ALA A 82 10.83 11.59 -8.95
CA ALA A 82 9.62 11.33 -9.75
C ALA A 82 9.53 9.87 -10.20
N ARG A 83 10.66 9.26 -10.59
CA ARG A 83 10.73 7.81 -10.90
C ARG A 83 10.46 6.95 -9.66
N ALA A 84 10.97 7.36 -8.50
CA ALA A 84 10.67 6.70 -7.23
C ALA A 84 9.17 6.78 -6.89
N ALA A 85 8.54 7.94 -7.08
CA ALA A 85 7.10 8.12 -6.89
C ALA A 85 6.26 7.27 -7.87
N GLN A 86 6.72 7.12 -9.12
CA GLN A 86 6.07 6.26 -10.12
C GLN A 86 6.15 4.78 -9.70
N ALA A 87 7.31 4.32 -9.22
CA ALA A 87 7.47 2.96 -8.71
C ALA A 87 6.65 2.74 -7.43
N SER A 88 6.58 3.74 -6.54
CA SER A 88 5.73 3.68 -5.35
C SER A 88 4.23 3.60 -5.68
N LEU A 89 3.77 4.25 -6.74
CA LEU A 89 2.38 4.09 -7.22
C LEU A 89 2.12 2.65 -7.67
N ALA A 90 3.04 2.04 -8.41
CA ALA A 90 2.92 0.65 -8.82
C ALA A 90 2.89 -0.31 -7.60
N ASP A 91 3.70 -0.05 -6.57
CA ASP A 91 3.68 -0.81 -5.33
C ASP A 91 2.32 -0.72 -4.61
N VAL A 92 1.74 0.48 -4.51
CA VAL A 92 0.39 0.69 -3.95
C VAL A 92 -0.66 -0.09 -4.73
N GLN A 93 -0.57 -0.12 -6.06
CA GLN A 93 -1.51 -0.86 -6.92
C GLN A 93 -1.41 -2.38 -6.71
N VAL A 94 -0.19 -2.93 -6.67
CA VAL A 94 0.06 -4.36 -6.41
C VAL A 94 -0.44 -4.74 -5.01
N SER A 95 -0.11 -3.93 -4.02
CA SER A 95 -0.52 -4.15 -2.63
C SER A 95 -2.03 -4.12 -2.47
N LEU A 96 -2.71 -3.16 -3.08
CA LEU A 96 -4.17 -3.07 -3.07
C LEU A 96 -4.83 -4.26 -3.77
N ALA A 97 -4.31 -4.66 -4.93
CA ALA A 97 -4.84 -5.82 -5.66
C ALA A 97 -4.76 -7.10 -4.82
N ALA A 98 -3.62 -7.32 -4.15
CA ALA A 98 -3.44 -8.44 -3.24
C ALA A 98 -4.37 -8.36 -2.02
N GLU A 99 -4.50 -7.19 -1.40
CA GLU A 99 -5.37 -6.97 -0.25
C GLU A 99 -6.84 -7.24 -0.58
N VAL A 100 -7.33 -6.75 -1.72
CA VAL A 100 -8.69 -7.03 -2.21
C VAL A 100 -8.89 -8.52 -2.46
N ALA A 101 -7.91 -9.19 -3.06
CA ALA A 101 -7.99 -10.62 -3.33
C ALA A 101 -8.03 -11.45 -2.03
N VAL A 102 -7.16 -11.15 -1.07
CA VAL A 102 -7.11 -11.82 0.24
C VAL A 102 -8.43 -11.61 1.00
N ASN A 103 -8.93 -10.38 1.10
CA ASN A 103 -10.21 -10.08 1.76
C ASN A 103 -11.40 -10.79 1.06
N TYR A 104 -11.37 -10.91 -0.25
CA TYR A 104 -12.40 -11.65 -0.99
C TYR A 104 -12.35 -13.16 -0.70
N ILE A 105 -11.15 -13.74 -0.64
CA ILE A 105 -10.93 -15.14 -0.26
C ILE A 105 -11.43 -15.39 1.17
N GLU A 106 -11.09 -14.50 2.10
CA GLU A 106 -11.55 -14.58 3.49
C GLU A 106 -13.08 -14.53 3.60
N LEU A 107 -13.73 -13.61 2.85
CA LEU A 107 -15.18 -13.53 2.77
C LEU A 107 -15.80 -14.86 2.32
N ARG A 108 -15.23 -15.49 1.27
CA ARG A 108 -15.73 -16.79 0.77
C ARG A 108 -15.48 -17.91 1.78
N GLY A 109 -14.34 -17.89 2.46
CA GLY A 109 -14.05 -18.81 3.56
C GLY A 109 -15.05 -18.68 4.73
N LEU A 110 -15.38 -17.45 5.12
CA LEU A 110 -16.39 -17.19 6.15
C LEU A 110 -17.79 -17.65 5.74
N GLN A 111 -18.18 -17.47 4.46
CA GLN A 111 -19.44 -18.01 3.96
C GLN A 111 -19.50 -19.54 4.05
N GLN A 112 -18.42 -20.22 3.69
CA GLN A 112 -18.32 -21.68 3.79
C GLN A 112 -18.40 -22.15 5.24
N ARG A 113 -17.69 -21.49 6.16
CA ARG A 113 -17.72 -21.78 7.60
C ARG A 113 -19.12 -21.58 8.19
N LEU A 114 -19.82 -20.50 7.80
CA LEU A 114 -21.19 -20.27 8.21
C LEU A 114 -22.13 -21.39 7.74
N GLN A 115 -21.97 -21.86 6.49
CA GLN A 115 -22.75 -22.99 5.96
C GLN A 115 -22.47 -24.28 6.74
N ILE A 116 -21.22 -24.57 7.08
CA ILE A 116 -20.83 -25.71 7.92
C ILE A 116 -21.48 -25.62 9.30
N ALA A 117 -21.40 -24.44 9.95
CA ALA A 117 -21.99 -24.24 11.26
C ALA A 117 -23.51 -24.43 11.26
N LEU A 118 -24.22 -23.89 10.25
CA LEU A 118 -25.68 -24.06 10.09
C LEU A 118 -26.07 -25.52 9.84
N SER A 119 -25.33 -26.25 9.01
CA SER A 119 -25.59 -27.68 8.75
C SER A 119 -25.36 -28.54 10.00
N ASN A 120 -24.29 -28.28 10.74
CA ASN A 120 -24.02 -28.99 11.99
C ASN A 120 -25.06 -28.64 13.07
N LEU A 121 -25.48 -27.37 13.16
CA LEU A 121 -26.54 -26.94 14.09
C LEU A 121 -27.85 -27.67 13.79
N ALA A 122 -28.24 -27.80 12.53
CA ALA A 122 -29.44 -28.55 12.16
C ALA A 122 -29.36 -30.02 12.59
N SER A 123 -28.23 -30.69 12.38
CA SER A 123 -28.02 -32.07 12.82
C SER A 123 -28.04 -32.20 14.36
N GLN A 124 -27.48 -31.23 15.09
CA GLN A 124 -27.51 -31.21 16.55
C GLN A 124 -28.92 -30.94 17.10
N GLN A 125 -29.71 -30.08 16.43
CA GLN A 125 -31.10 -29.83 16.81
C GLN A 125 -31.96 -31.10 16.61
N GLU A 126 -31.74 -31.84 15.52
CA GLU A 126 -32.38 -33.14 15.33
C GLU A 126 -32.02 -34.15 16.43
N THR A 127 -30.73 -34.20 16.77
CA THR A 127 -30.22 -35.03 17.87
C THR A 127 -30.83 -34.65 19.22
N LEU A 128 -30.97 -33.33 19.51
CA LEU A 128 -31.65 -32.84 20.71
C LEU A 128 -33.13 -33.24 20.73
N GLN A 129 -33.83 -33.14 19.62
CA GLN A 129 -35.23 -33.52 19.51
C GLN A 129 -35.43 -35.02 19.80
N ILE A 130 -34.53 -35.88 19.28
CA ILE A 130 -34.54 -37.34 19.58
C ILE A 130 -34.27 -37.59 21.08
N ALA A 131 -33.33 -36.88 21.69
CA ALA A 131 -33.04 -36.99 23.12
C ALA A 131 -34.27 -36.59 23.99
N GLN A 132 -34.97 -35.52 23.60
CA GLN A 132 -36.20 -35.07 24.29
C GLN A 132 -37.35 -36.08 24.17
N TRP A 133 -37.58 -36.69 23.01
CA TRP A 133 -38.58 -37.75 22.85
C TRP A 133 -38.25 -38.99 23.69
N ARG A 134 -36.98 -39.38 23.72
CA ARG A 134 -36.53 -40.50 24.58
C ARG A 134 -36.69 -40.19 26.06
N LEU A 135 -36.46 -38.94 26.49
CA LEU A 135 -36.69 -38.53 27.87
C LEU A 135 -38.18 -38.61 28.20
N GLN A 136 -39.07 -38.12 27.35
CA GLN A 136 -40.51 -38.21 27.53
C GLN A 136 -41.02 -39.67 27.60
N ALA A 137 -40.39 -40.56 26.86
CA ALA A 137 -40.68 -41.98 26.89
C ALA A 137 -40.02 -42.74 28.09
N GLY A 138 -39.26 -42.03 28.93
CA GLY A 138 -38.55 -42.64 30.06
C GLY A 138 -37.33 -43.50 29.65
N LEU A 139 -36.86 -43.38 28.40
CA LEU A 139 -35.78 -44.19 27.82
C LEU A 139 -34.39 -43.58 28.01
N THR A 140 -34.33 -42.35 28.53
CA THR A 140 -33.04 -41.63 28.82
C THR A 140 -33.20 -40.69 30.01
N THR A 141 -32.11 -40.09 30.48
CA THR A 141 -32.10 -39.18 31.61
C THR A 141 -32.18 -37.73 31.17
N SER A 142 -32.60 -36.80 32.03
CA SER A 142 -32.57 -35.37 31.81
C SER A 142 -31.13 -34.87 31.51
N LEU A 143 -30.10 -35.49 32.08
CA LEU A 143 -28.71 -35.16 31.80
C LEU A 143 -28.38 -35.23 30.30
N VAL A 144 -28.84 -36.29 29.61
CA VAL A 144 -28.62 -36.47 28.17
C VAL A 144 -29.29 -35.38 27.35
N ALA A 145 -30.54 -35.03 27.70
CA ALA A 145 -31.25 -33.95 27.02
C ALA A 145 -30.58 -32.58 27.22
N GLU A 146 -30.11 -32.27 28.42
CA GLU A 146 -29.39 -31.03 28.71
C GLU A 146 -28.00 -31.00 28.05
N GLN A 147 -27.29 -32.12 27.94
CA GLN A 147 -26.05 -32.21 27.18
C GLN A 147 -26.27 -31.95 25.68
N ALA A 148 -27.32 -32.51 25.09
CA ALA A 148 -27.71 -32.26 23.71
C ALA A 148 -28.06 -30.77 23.46
N ARG A 149 -28.81 -30.18 24.39
CA ARG A 149 -29.18 -28.77 24.36
C ARG A 149 -27.93 -27.87 24.42
N ALA A 150 -27.02 -28.15 25.38
CA ALA A 150 -25.81 -27.39 25.53
C ALA A 150 -24.93 -27.42 24.25
N ALA A 151 -24.84 -28.57 23.58
CA ALA A 151 -24.09 -28.70 22.33
C ALA A 151 -24.73 -27.89 21.19
N ALA A 152 -26.06 -27.97 21.03
CA ALA A 152 -26.78 -27.22 20.02
C ALA A 152 -26.65 -25.70 20.24
N GLU A 153 -26.83 -25.22 21.48
CA GLU A 153 -26.70 -23.80 21.83
C GLU A 153 -25.26 -23.30 21.65
N GLN A 154 -24.25 -24.12 21.95
CA GLN A 154 -22.86 -23.76 21.71
C GLN A 154 -22.55 -23.56 20.22
N THR A 155 -23.10 -24.41 19.36
CA THR A 155 -22.98 -24.26 17.91
C THR A 155 -23.81 -23.07 17.41
N ALA A 156 -25.03 -22.89 17.92
CA ALA A 156 -25.87 -21.73 17.61
C ALA A 156 -25.18 -20.41 17.93
N ALA A 157 -24.41 -20.34 19.02
CA ALA A 157 -23.64 -19.14 19.39
C ALA A 157 -22.52 -18.79 18.39
N GLN A 158 -22.04 -19.73 17.59
CA GLN A 158 -21.03 -19.46 16.54
C GLN A 158 -21.64 -18.74 15.34
N VAL A 159 -22.92 -18.95 15.05
CA VAL A 159 -23.61 -18.37 13.87
C VAL A 159 -23.57 -16.84 13.87
N PRO A 160 -24.01 -16.13 14.93
CA PRO A 160 -23.95 -14.65 14.94
C PRO A 160 -22.51 -14.13 14.91
N ALA A 161 -21.54 -14.84 15.48
CA ALA A 161 -20.13 -14.46 15.40
C ALA A 161 -19.60 -14.54 13.95
N LEU A 162 -19.92 -15.60 13.21
CA LEU A 162 -19.57 -15.73 11.80
C LEU A 162 -20.30 -14.72 10.91
N GLN A 163 -21.58 -14.43 11.20
CA GLN A 163 -22.35 -13.40 10.50
C GLN A 163 -21.75 -12.01 10.70
N SER A 164 -21.32 -11.69 11.92
CA SER A 164 -20.63 -10.43 12.22
C SER A 164 -19.31 -10.31 11.47
N SER A 165 -18.47 -11.37 11.47
CA SER A 165 -17.21 -11.40 10.73
C SER A 165 -17.45 -11.25 9.22
N LEU A 166 -18.48 -11.89 8.70
CA LEU A 166 -18.87 -11.79 7.28
C LEU A 166 -19.28 -10.35 6.90
N ALA A 167 -20.06 -9.69 7.76
CA ALA A 167 -20.45 -8.30 7.56
C ALA A 167 -19.23 -7.38 7.57
N GLN A 168 -18.32 -7.57 8.53
CA GLN A 168 -17.06 -6.80 8.60
C GLN A 168 -16.18 -6.98 7.36
N SER A 169 -16.05 -8.21 6.85
CA SER A 169 -15.30 -8.49 5.61
C SER A 169 -15.94 -7.80 4.39
N ARG A 170 -17.28 -7.76 4.30
CA ARG A 170 -18.00 -6.99 3.26
C ARG A 170 -17.72 -5.49 3.36
N HIS A 171 -17.73 -4.94 4.58
CA HIS A 171 -17.41 -3.54 4.82
C HIS A 171 -15.96 -3.21 4.41
N SER A 172 -15.00 -4.07 4.74
CA SER A 172 -13.61 -3.91 4.32
C SER A 172 -13.48 -3.87 2.80
N LEU A 173 -14.12 -4.80 2.09
CA LEU A 173 -14.11 -4.82 0.62
C LEU A 173 -14.77 -3.57 0.01
N ALA A 174 -15.85 -3.05 0.61
CA ALA A 174 -16.48 -1.82 0.16
C ALA A 174 -15.53 -0.63 0.30
N VAL A 175 -14.85 -0.49 1.44
CA VAL A 175 -13.86 0.56 1.67
C VAL A 175 -12.68 0.45 0.70
N LEU A 176 -12.17 -0.77 0.46
CA LEU A 176 -11.09 -1.00 -0.50
C LEU A 176 -11.48 -0.63 -1.94
N THR A 177 -12.77 -0.73 -2.28
CA THR A 177 -13.30 -0.28 -3.58
C THR A 177 -13.74 1.20 -3.59
N GLY A 178 -13.42 1.96 -2.53
CA GLY A 178 -13.77 3.37 -2.42
C GLY A 178 -15.25 3.65 -2.24
N GLN A 179 -16.02 2.68 -1.72
CA GLN A 179 -17.46 2.75 -1.55
C GLN A 179 -17.84 2.77 -0.07
N PRO A 180 -19.05 3.28 0.28
CA PRO A 180 -19.59 3.18 1.64
C PRO A 180 -19.72 1.72 2.09
N PRO A 181 -19.56 1.41 3.39
CA PRO A 181 -19.47 0.03 3.91
C PRO A 181 -20.60 -0.91 3.48
N ALA A 182 -21.84 -0.41 3.32
CA ALA A 182 -22.99 -1.23 2.94
C ALA A 182 -23.17 -1.46 1.43
N ALA A 183 -22.38 -0.78 0.58
CA ALA A 183 -22.60 -0.74 -0.88
C ALA A 183 -22.48 -2.11 -1.57
N LEU A 184 -21.66 -3.01 -1.02
CA LEU A 184 -21.43 -4.34 -1.62
C LEU A 184 -22.29 -5.45 -1.02
N ASN A 185 -23.18 -5.16 -0.05
CA ASN A 185 -23.94 -6.20 0.64
C ASN A 185 -24.72 -7.10 -0.33
N ALA A 186 -25.52 -6.52 -1.21
CA ALA A 186 -26.33 -7.28 -2.17
C ALA A 186 -25.48 -8.07 -3.20
N ARG A 187 -24.34 -7.50 -3.66
CA ARG A 187 -23.44 -8.16 -4.62
C ARG A 187 -22.69 -9.35 -4.03
N LEU A 188 -22.40 -9.31 -2.73
CA LEU A 188 -21.60 -10.32 -2.02
C LEU A 188 -22.46 -11.25 -1.14
N GLU A 189 -23.78 -11.16 -1.24
CA GLU A 189 -24.72 -12.02 -0.49
C GLU A 189 -24.67 -13.47 -0.99
N ALA A 190 -24.63 -13.66 -2.28
CA ALA A 190 -24.60 -15.00 -2.89
C ALA A 190 -23.36 -15.77 -2.46
N THR A 191 -23.56 -17.00 -1.99
CA THR A 191 -22.50 -17.92 -1.61
C THR A 191 -21.75 -18.39 -2.85
N ALA A 192 -20.42 -18.40 -2.78
CA ALA A 192 -19.58 -18.97 -3.83
C ALA A 192 -18.38 -19.69 -3.20
N MET A 193 -17.78 -20.59 -3.95
CA MET A 193 -16.58 -21.31 -3.52
C MET A 193 -15.39 -20.37 -3.42
N VAL A 194 -14.45 -20.71 -2.52
CA VAL A 194 -13.14 -20.06 -2.46
C VAL A 194 -12.43 -20.28 -3.81
N PRO A 195 -11.99 -19.22 -4.50
CA PRO A 195 -11.26 -19.38 -5.75
C PRO A 195 -9.90 -20.03 -5.46
N LEU A 196 -9.65 -21.16 -6.10
CA LEU A 196 -8.36 -21.84 -6.03
C LEU A 196 -7.57 -21.56 -7.32
N PRO A 197 -6.29 -21.21 -7.23
CA PRO A 197 -5.45 -21.08 -8.41
C PRO A 197 -5.17 -22.46 -9.03
N PRO A 198 -4.79 -22.52 -10.33
CA PRO A 198 -4.31 -23.76 -10.94
C PRO A 198 -3.05 -24.27 -10.22
N ASP A 199 -2.88 -25.59 -10.18
CA ASP A 199 -1.77 -26.26 -9.48
C ASP A 199 -0.40 -26.08 -10.16
N ASP A 200 -0.34 -25.57 -11.40
CA ASP A 200 0.86 -25.48 -12.24
C ASP A 200 1.69 -24.20 -12.01
N LEU A 201 1.84 -23.74 -10.79
CA LEU A 201 2.82 -22.68 -10.52
C LEU A 201 4.23 -23.26 -10.63
N ALA A 202 4.96 -22.84 -11.68
CA ALA A 202 6.38 -23.14 -11.82
C ALA A 202 7.16 -22.56 -10.62
N TRP A 203 7.80 -23.42 -9.84
CA TRP A 203 8.52 -23.09 -8.61
C TRP A 203 9.88 -22.44 -8.86
N ASP A 204 10.26 -22.24 -10.12
CA ASP A 204 11.57 -21.67 -10.48
C ASP A 204 11.44 -20.14 -10.46
N ILE A 205 11.80 -19.54 -9.32
CA ILE A 205 11.76 -18.08 -9.11
C ILE A 205 13.14 -17.52 -9.46
N PRO A 206 13.34 -16.92 -10.65
CA PRO A 206 14.61 -16.29 -10.96
C PRO A 206 14.88 -15.11 -10.02
N ALA A 207 16.12 -14.97 -9.54
CA ALA A 207 16.53 -13.81 -8.74
C ALA A 207 16.27 -12.45 -9.44
N GLN A 208 16.09 -12.46 -10.76
CA GLN A 208 15.70 -11.31 -11.56
C GLN A 208 14.29 -10.78 -11.23
N THR A 209 13.39 -11.65 -10.75
CA THR A 209 12.00 -11.28 -10.40
C THR A 209 11.97 -10.27 -9.25
N LEU A 210 12.90 -10.37 -8.29
CA LEU A 210 13.02 -9.42 -7.19
C LEU A 210 13.36 -7.99 -7.64
N ARG A 211 14.15 -7.85 -8.71
CA ARG A 211 14.46 -6.53 -9.29
C ARG A 211 13.27 -5.88 -9.99
N GLN A 212 12.23 -6.65 -10.31
CA GLN A 212 11.01 -6.13 -10.92
C GLN A 212 10.02 -5.61 -9.87
N ARG A 213 10.23 -5.91 -8.59
CA ARG A 213 9.36 -5.42 -7.50
C ARG A 213 9.34 -3.89 -7.47
N PRO A 214 8.14 -3.30 -7.43
CA PRO A 214 8.00 -1.85 -7.44
C PRO A 214 8.62 -1.16 -6.22
N ASP A 215 8.55 -1.78 -5.02
CA ASP A 215 9.15 -1.26 -3.79
C ASP A 215 10.68 -1.21 -3.86
N VAL A 216 11.32 -2.25 -4.42
CA VAL A 216 12.77 -2.32 -4.65
C VAL A 216 13.19 -1.25 -5.66
N ARG A 217 12.44 -1.11 -6.77
CA ARG A 217 12.71 -0.07 -7.78
C ARG A 217 12.54 1.34 -7.22
N ALA A 218 11.53 1.56 -6.38
CA ALA A 218 11.36 2.85 -5.70
C ALA A 218 12.56 3.17 -4.81
N ALA A 219 13.05 2.20 -4.05
CA ALA A 219 14.24 2.38 -3.20
C ALA A 219 15.52 2.62 -4.03
N GLU A 220 15.70 1.92 -5.16
CA GLU A 220 16.82 2.15 -6.10
C GLU A 220 16.80 3.58 -6.64
N HIS A 221 15.64 4.09 -7.08
CA HIS A 221 15.52 5.47 -7.56
C HIS A 221 15.78 6.50 -6.46
N ARG A 222 15.43 6.21 -5.20
CA ARG A 222 15.79 7.08 -4.07
C ARG A 222 17.31 7.14 -3.84
N VAL A 223 18.04 6.03 -4.04
CA VAL A 223 19.52 6.03 -4.01
C VAL A 223 20.07 6.92 -5.12
N ALA A 224 19.52 6.82 -6.34
CA ALA A 224 19.92 7.68 -7.45
C ALA A 224 19.66 9.17 -7.17
N ALA A 225 18.51 9.50 -6.56
CA ALA A 225 18.18 10.87 -6.15
C ALA A 225 19.17 11.40 -5.09
N ALA A 226 19.50 10.60 -4.08
CA ALA A 226 20.47 10.97 -3.05
C ALA A 226 21.88 11.16 -3.63
N ALA A 227 22.32 10.31 -4.56
CA ALA A 227 23.60 10.47 -5.25
C ALA A 227 23.64 11.77 -6.07
N ALA A 228 22.55 12.13 -6.76
CA ALA A 228 22.46 13.41 -7.46
C ALA A 228 22.51 14.62 -6.52
N ARG A 229 21.94 14.50 -5.30
CA ARG A 229 22.06 15.55 -4.26
C ARG A 229 23.48 15.71 -3.73
N VAL A 230 24.27 14.64 -3.62
CA VAL A 230 25.70 14.73 -3.32
C VAL A 230 26.44 15.50 -4.40
N ALA A 231 26.19 15.17 -5.68
CA ALA A 231 26.78 15.90 -6.82
C ALA A 231 26.37 17.37 -6.82
N GLN A 232 25.12 17.68 -6.49
CA GLN A 232 24.63 19.06 -6.36
C GLN A 232 25.36 19.81 -5.25
N ALA A 233 25.57 19.19 -4.09
CA ALA A 233 26.29 19.80 -2.97
C ALA A 233 27.79 19.98 -3.28
N ASP A 234 28.39 19.08 -4.00
CA ASP A 234 29.79 19.20 -4.43
C ASP A 234 29.94 20.33 -5.47
N ALA A 235 29.04 20.39 -6.45
CA ALA A 235 29.00 21.46 -7.44
C ALA A 235 28.82 22.86 -6.80
N ALA A 236 28.09 22.96 -5.69
CA ALA A 236 27.92 24.22 -4.96
C ALA A 236 29.20 24.76 -4.27
N ARG A 237 30.32 24.03 -4.32
CA ARG A 237 31.62 24.50 -3.85
C ARG A 237 32.36 25.35 -4.88
N TYR A 238 31.93 25.33 -6.11
CA TYR A 238 32.53 26.06 -7.23
C TYR A 238 31.87 27.42 -7.39
N PRO A 239 32.55 28.40 -8.08
CA PRO A 239 31.98 29.70 -8.34
C PRO A 239 30.66 29.65 -9.10
N ASP A 240 29.69 30.48 -8.68
CA ASP A 240 28.45 30.70 -9.40
C ASP A 240 28.61 31.80 -10.44
N PHE A 241 28.08 31.58 -11.63
CA PHE A 241 28.04 32.58 -12.70
C PHE A 241 26.62 33.14 -12.82
N SER A 242 26.51 34.44 -13.02
CA SER A 242 25.22 35.11 -13.22
C SER A 242 25.27 36.04 -14.39
N LEU A 243 24.21 36.07 -15.17
CA LEU A 243 23.94 37.04 -16.22
C LEU A 243 22.66 37.76 -15.88
N SER A 244 22.70 39.09 -15.82
CA SER A 244 21.53 39.93 -15.55
C SER A 244 21.42 41.08 -16.54
N GLY A 245 20.19 41.39 -16.90
CA GLY A 245 19.91 42.52 -17.81
C GLY A 245 18.69 43.27 -17.31
N THR A 246 18.72 44.61 -17.54
CA THR A 246 17.55 45.45 -17.27
C THR A 246 17.26 46.32 -18.47
N LEU A 247 15.99 46.52 -18.79
CA LEU A 247 15.50 47.48 -19.78
C LEU A 247 14.28 48.17 -19.20
N GLY A 248 14.35 49.46 -19.02
CA GLY A 248 13.26 50.20 -18.39
C GLY A 248 13.29 51.69 -18.59
N LEU A 249 12.38 52.36 -17.89
CA LEU A 249 12.23 53.81 -17.85
C LEU A 249 12.51 54.28 -16.43
N ARG A 250 13.24 55.37 -16.28
CA ARG A 250 13.52 56.01 -14.99
C ARG A 250 13.42 57.53 -15.10
N ALA A 251 12.65 58.15 -14.18
CA ALA A 251 12.45 59.58 -14.17
C ALA A 251 12.21 60.12 -12.76
N LEU A 252 12.39 61.46 -12.59
CA LEU A 252 12.12 62.16 -11.33
C LEU A 252 10.63 62.52 -11.13
N THR A 253 9.86 62.49 -12.23
CA THR A 253 8.40 62.73 -12.23
C THR A 253 7.70 61.67 -13.09
N VAL A 254 6.44 61.37 -12.77
CA VAL A 254 5.66 60.38 -13.54
C VAL A 254 5.52 60.82 -15.03
N GLY A 255 5.30 62.11 -15.31
CA GLY A 255 5.18 62.60 -16.67
C GLY A 255 6.48 62.52 -17.49
N ALA A 256 7.63 62.49 -16.85
CA ALA A 256 8.92 62.34 -17.52
C ALA A 256 9.28 60.90 -17.86
N LEU A 257 8.52 59.92 -17.41
CA LEU A 257 8.73 58.50 -17.76
C LEU A 257 8.52 58.24 -19.25
N THR A 258 7.69 59.03 -19.92
CA THR A 258 7.40 58.88 -21.37
C THR A 258 8.36 59.67 -22.25
N ALA A 259 9.32 60.40 -21.66
CA ALA A 259 10.34 61.14 -22.39
C ALA A 259 11.43 60.19 -22.90
N GLY A 260 11.94 60.42 -24.11
CA GLY A 260 12.93 59.54 -24.73
C GLY A 260 14.27 59.41 -23.96
N ASN A 261 14.57 60.36 -23.07
CA ASN A 261 15.74 60.31 -22.17
C ASN A 261 15.50 59.53 -20.86
N ALA A 262 14.31 58.97 -20.66
CA ALA A 262 13.99 58.14 -19.49
C ALA A 262 14.42 56.66 -19.65
N VAL A 263 14.75 56.24 -20.87
CA VAL A 263 15.14 54.86 -21.17
C VAL A 263 16.49 54.51 -20.52
N THR A 264 16.51 53.42 -19.78
CA THR A 264 17.72 52.87 -19.17
C THR A 264 17.88 51.42 -19.56
N SER A 265 19.10 50.99 -19.87
CA SER A 265 19.42 49.59 -20.14
C SER A 265 20.73 49.22 -19.45
N SER A 266 20.82 48.00 -18.99
CA SER A 266 22.08 47.44 -18.45
C SER A 266 22.18 45.94 -18.78
N LEU A 267 23.39 45.47 -18.99
CA LEU A 267 23.74 44.08 -19.08
C LEU A 267 24.96 43.85 -18.15
N ALA A 268 24.86 42.90 -17.25
CA ALA A 268 25.95 42.61 -16.32
C ALA A 268 26.16 41.07 -16.24
N ALA A 269 27.42 40.69 -16.25
CA ALA A 269 27.85 39.35 -15.95
C ALA A 269 28.61 39.37 -14.61
N GLY A 270 28.32 38.43 -13.74
CA GLY A 270 28.92 38.33 -12.42
C GLY A 270 29.44 36.93 -12.15
N VAL A 271 30.50 36.87 -11.32
CA VAL A 271 31.03 35.62 -10.74
C VAL A 271 31.08 35.81 -9.24
N THR A 272 30.51 34.88 -8.52
CA THR A 272 30.51 34.86 -7.05
C THR A 272 31.15 33.57 -6.54
N ALA A 273 32.13 33.69 -5.66
CA ALA A 273 32.78 32.57 -5.02
C ALA A 273 33.02 32.86 -3.53
N ALA A 274 32.69 31.92 -2.67
CA ALA A 274 33.03 31.99 -1.27
C ALA A 274 34.52 31.62 -1.06
N LEU A 275 35.35 32.59 -0.79
CA LEU A 275 36.80 32.35 -0.51
C LEU A 275 37.02 31.72 0.86
N PHE A 276 36.16 32.04 1.82
CA PHE A 276 36.13 31.46 3.16
C PHE A 276 34.72 31.37 3.68
N ASP A 277 34.28 30.16 4.01
CA ASP A 277 32.92 29.85 4.47
C ASP A 277 32.90 29.13 5.83
N GLY A 278 34.05 29.11 6.55
CA GLY A 278 34.20 28.38 7.81
C GLY A 278 34.06 26.86 7.66
N GLY A 279 34.12 26.32 6.41
CA GLY A 279 33.98 24.90 6.11
C GLY A 279 32.56 24.45 5.86
N ALA A 280 31.61 25.39 5.71
CA ALA A 280 30.17 25.09 5.52
C ALA A 280 29.90 24.22 4.30
N ALA A 281 30.46 24.56 3.12
CA ALA A 281 30.26 23.79 1.89
C ALA A 281 30.80 22.35 2.01
N ARG A 282 31.95 22.15 2.64
CA ARG A 282 32.48 20.79 2.90
C ARG A 282 31.62 20.01 3.88
N ALA A 283 31.09 20.66 4.91
CA ALA A 283 30.17 20.03 5.85
C ALA A 283 28.86 19.63 5.16
N GLN A 284 28.35 20.45 4.22
CA GLN A 284 27.18 20.14 3.43
C GLN A 284 27.39 18.90 2.55
N VAL A 285 28.53 18.76 1.89
CA VAL A 285 28.87 17.54 1.12
C VAL A 285 28.86 16.32 2.04
N ARG A 286 29.58 16.36 3.17
CA ARG A 286 29.58 15.24 4.13
C ARG A 286 28.17 14.90 4.64
N SER A 287 27.32 15.90 4.83
CA SER A 287 25.91 15.68 5.21
C SER A 287 25.14 14.92 4.13
N GLN A 288 25.34 15.28 2.86
CA GLN A 288 24.68 14.57 1.74
C GLN A 288 25.27 13.16 1.50
N GLU A 289 26.57 12.98 1.71
CA GLU A 289 27.21 11.65 1.69
C GLU A 289 26.63 10.73 2.76
N ALA A 290 26.45 11.23 3.99
CA ALA A 290 25.82 10.48 5.07
C ALA A 290 24.35 10.18 4.78
N ALA A 291 23.63 11.11 4.16
CA ALA A 291 22.24 10.88 3.70
C ALA A 291 22.16 9.82 2.58
N LEU A 292 23.12 9.82 1.66
CA LEU A 292 23.23 8.77 0.63
C LEU A 292 23.46 7.40 1.26
N GLU A 293 24.35 7.30 2.24
CA GLU A 293 24.60 6.03 2.93
C GLU A 293 23.35 5.54 3.68
N GLN A 294 22.62 6.43 4.34
CA GLN A 294 21.35 6.10 4.99
C GLN A 294 20.34 5.49 3.98
N VAL A 295 20.24 6.09 2.79
CA VAL A 295 19.33 5.58 1.74
C VAL A 295 19.82 4.26 1.15
N ARG A 296 21.14 4.03 1.03
CA ARG A 296 21.70 2.73 0.62
C ARG A 296 21.38 1.61 1.60
N VAL A 297 21.57 1.87 2.90
CA VAL A 297 21.18 0.90 3.95
C VAL A 297 19.68 0.62 3.91
N ALA A 298 18.83 1.65 3.67
CA ALA A 298 17.39 1.45 3.51
C ALA A 298 17.05 0.61 2.26
N TYR A 299 17.79 0.77 1.16
CA TYR A 299 17.66 -0.08 -0.03
C TYR A 299 18.02 -1.54 0.28
N GLU A 300 19.15 -1.79 0.96
CA GLU A 300 19.54 -3.14 1.40
C GLU A 300 18.47 -3.78 2.29
N ALA A 301 17.92 -3.03 3.24
CA ALA A 301 16.83 -3.49 4.10
C ALA A 301 15.58 -3.86 3.28
N THR A 302 15.24 -3.06 2.25
CA THR A 302 14.11 -3.35 1.36
C THR A 302 14.35 -4.64 0.56
N VAL A 303 15.56 -4.86 0.05
CA VAL A 303 15.91 -6.09 -0.67
C VAL A 303 15.84 -7.32 0.24
N LEU A 304 16.37 -7.22 1.47
CA LEU A 304 16.29 -8.31 2.45
C LEU A 304 14.85 -8.62 2.86
N ALA A 305 14.02 -7.58 3.04
CA ALA A 305 12.60 -7.75 3.31
C ALA A 305 11.88 -8.43 2.14
N ALA A 306 12.21 -8.04 0.91
CA ALA A 306 11.66 -8.66 -0.29
C ALA A 306 12.00 -10.15 -0.42
N LEU A 307 13.25 -10.53 -0.13
CA LEU A 307 13.69 -11.94 -0.06
C LEU A 307 12.91 -12.70 1.00
N LYS A 308 12.82 -12.13 2.20
CA LYS A 308 12.06 -12.72 3.32
C LYS A 308 10.60 -12.94 2.95
N ASP A 309 9.94 -11.96 2.30
CA ASP A 309 8.53 -12.07 1.90
C ASP A 309 8.29 -13.26 0.96
N VAL A 310 9.22 -13.50 0.02
CA VAL A 310 9.13 -14.64 -0.92
C VAL A 310 9.31 -15.96 -0.18
N GLU A 311 10.34 -16.08 0.64
CA GLU A 311 10.61 -17.31 1.41
C GLU A 311 9.47 -17.62 2.38
N ASP A 312 8.98 -16.62 3.12
CA ASP A 312 7.85 -16.79 4.03
C ASP A 312 6.58 -17.24 3.29
N ALA A 313 6.30 -16.66 2.11
CA ALA A 313 5.14 -17.02 1.31
C ALA A 313 5.24 -18.46 0.76
N LEU A 314 6.43 -18.89 0.34
CA LEU A 314 6.68 -20.26 -0.13
C LEU A 314 6.49 -21.28 0.99
N VAL A 315 7.12 -21.04 2.15
CA VAL A 315 7.01 -21.92 3.32
C VAL A 315 5.56 -22.01 3.81
N ALA A 316 4.85 -20.88 3.88
CA ALA A 316 3.45 -20.84 4.28
C ALA A 316 2.56 -21.63 3.31
N LEU A 317 2.75 -21.43 2.00
CA LEU A 317 1.98 -22.13 0.97
C LEU A 317 2.22 -23.66 1.03
N GLN A 318 3.47 -24.10 1.11
CA GLN A 318 3.81 -25.51 1.21
C GLN A 318 3.22 -26.11 2.49
N GLY A 319 3.44 -25.49 3.65
CA GLY A 319 2.94 -25.98 4.94
C GLY A 319 1.42 -26.07 4.98
N ASN A 320 0.71 -25.05 4.43
CA ASN A 320 -0.75 -25.06 4.40
C ASN A 320 -1.31 -26.08 3.38
N ARG A 321 -0.63 -26.38 2.28
CA ARG A 321 -1.00 -27.46 1.35
C ARG A 321 -0.90 -28.83 2.02
N GLU A 322 0.21 -29.13 2.67
CA GLU A 322 0.41 -30.38 3.40
C GLU A 322 -0.61 -30.52 4.53
N ARG A 323 -0.84 -29.44 5.28
CA ARG A 323 -1.85 -29.39 6.34
C ARG A 323 -3.25 -29.65 5.80
N LEU A 324 -3.63 -29.04 4.67
CA LEU A 324 -4.93 -29.21 4.04
C LEU A 324 -5.18 -30.67 3.69
N GLN A 325 -4.21 -31.35 3.09
CA GLN A 325 -4.33 -32.77 2.75
C GLN A 325 -4.62 -33.64 4.00
N ARG A 326 -3.94 -33.36 5.12
CA ARG A 326 -4.16 -34.09 6.38
C ARG A 326 -5.52 -33.77 7.01
N LEU A 327 -5.92 -32.51 6.97
CA LEU A 327 -7.21 -32.08 7.52
C LEU A 327 -8.38 -32.62 6.70
N GLN A 328 -8.27 -32.74 5.39
CA GLN A 328 -9.29 -33.38 4.54
C GLN A 328 -9.50 -34.83 4.94
N ALA A 329 -8.42 -35.61 5.06
CA ALA A 329 -8.50 -37.00 5.50
C ALA A 329 -9.09 -37.11 6.94
N ALA A 330 -8.75 -36.20 7.83
CA ALA A 330 -9.31 -36.15 9.18
C ALA A 330 -10.80 -35.80 9.18
N ALA A 331 -11.22 -34.86 8.34
CA ALA A 331 -12.63 -34.46 8.23
C ALA A 331 -13.50 -35.60 7.67
N ASP A 332 -13.02 -36.33 6.65
CA ASP A 332 -13.69 -37.47 6.10
C ASP A 332 -13.85 -38.61 7.18
N ALA A 333 -12.79 -38.88 7.91
CA ALA A 333 -12.84 -39.85 9.01
C ALA A 333 -13.80 -39.41 10.13
N ALA A 334 -13.78 -38.15 10.51
CA ALA A 334 -14.68 -37.58 11.53
C ALA A 334 -16.16 -37.61 11.08
N ALA A 335 -16.44 -37.29 9.82
CA ALA A 335 -17.78 -37.39 9.27
C ALA A 335 -18.32 -38.82 9.28
N ASN A 336 -17.48 -39.79 8.88
CA ASN A 336 -17.84 -41.22 8.94
C ASN A 336 -18.07 -41.69 10.39
N ALA A 337 -17.22 -41.26 11.33
CA ALA A 337 -17.36 -41.60 12.74
C ALA A 337 -18.66 -41.03 13.33
N ALA A 338 -19.00 -39.77 13.01
CA ALA A 338 -20.25 -39.14 13.48
C ALA A 338 -21.49 -39.83 12.91
N LEU A 339 -21.49 -40.19 11.62
CA LEU A 339 -22.57 -40.95 11.00
C LEU A 339 -22.76 -42.31 11.66
N MET A 340 -21.67 -43.09 11.85
CA MET A 340 -21.71 -44.36 12.53
C MET A 340 -22.17 -44.29 13.99
N ALA A 341 -21.74 -43.22 14.69
CA ALA A 341 -22.17 -42.96 16.07
C ALA A 341 -23.67 -42.68 16.15
N GLN A 342 -24.21 -41.86 15.25
CA GLN A 342 -25.66 -41.61 15.21
C GLN A 342 -26.47 -42.87 14.95
N GLN A 343 -26.05 -43.72 13.98
CA GLN A 343 -26.71 -44.98 13.67
C GLN A 343 -26.67 -45.98 14.85
N ARG A 344 -25.53 -46.15 15.50
CA ARG A 344 -25.36 -47.02 16.64
C ARG A 344 -26.14 -46.54 17.87
N TYR A 345 -26.17 -45.23 18.09
CA TYR A 345 -27.00 -44.66 19.17
C TYR A 345 -28.49 -44.88 18.92
N ALA A 346 -28.95 -44.71 17.69
CA ALA A 346 -30.33 -45.00 17.31
C ALA A 346 -30.70 -46.46 17.64
N SER A 347 -29.77 -47.40 17.46
CA SER A 347 -29.92 -48.81 17.78
C SER A 347 -29.62 -49.16 19.26
N GLY A 348 -29.28 -48.21 20.12
CA GLY A 348 -29.01 -48.41 21.53
C GLY A 348 -27.67 -49.08 21.84
N LEU A 349 -26.73 -49.10 20.89
CA LEU A 349 -25.44 -49.82 21.00
C LEU A 349 -24.31 -49.00 21.60
N ILE A 350 -24.47 -47.67 21.68
CA ILE A 350 -23.48 -46.74 22.28
C ILE A 350 -24.20 -45.68 23.13
N ASP A 351 -23.40 -45.01 23.97
CA ASP A 351 -23.88 -43.90 24.78
C ASP A 351 -24.01 -42.59 23.97
N PHE A 352 -24.75 -41.63 24.54
CA PHE A 352 -24.97 -40.34 23.92
C PHE A 352 -23.71 -39.45 23.91
N ALA A 353 -22.84 -39.59 24.89
CA ALA A 353 -21.61 -38.85 25.00
C ALA A 353 -20.71 -39.07 23.78
N THR A 354 -20.67 -40.34 23.29
CA THR A 354 -19.95 -40.68 22.04
C THR A 354 -20.51 -39.94 20.81
N VAL A 355 -21.83 -39.77 20.70
CA VAL A 355 -22.44 -38.99 19.58
C VAL A 355 -22.02 -37.55 19.65
N LEU A 356 -22.10 -36.94 20.84
CA LEU A 356 -21.71 -35.54 21.01
C LEU A 356 -20.24 -35.31 20.70
N GLU A 357 -19.36 -36.20 21.14
CA GLU A 357 -17.92 -36.08 20.88
C GLU A 357 -17.59 -36.22 19.40
N THR A 358 -18.20 -37.16 18.70
CA THR A 358 -18.01 -37.35 17.26
C THR A 358 -18.56 -36.16 16.45
N GLN A 359 -19.71 -35.59 16.82
CA GLN A 359 -20.27 -34.37 16.19
C GLN A 359 -19.38 -33.15 16.43
N ARG A 360 -18.81 -32.96 17.62
CA ARG A 360 -17.84 -31.90 17.90
C ARG A 360 -16.58 -32.02 17.05
N THR A 361 -16.04 -33.23 16.98
CA THR A 361 -14.85 -33.54 16.17
C THR A 361 -15.11 -33.29 14.71
N GLN A 362 -16.29 -33.68 14.17
CA GLN A 362 -16.69 -33.42 12.80
C GLN A 362 -16.77 -31.91 12.50
N LEU A 363 -17.46 -31.13 13.34
CA LEU A 363 -17.56 -29.68 13.17
C LEU A 363 -16.18 -29.01 13.17
N SER A 364 -15.34 -29.35 14.15
CA SER A 364 -13.99 -28.81 14.26
C SER A 364 -13.10 -29.16 13.07
N ALA A 365 -13.19 -30.38 12.56
CA ALA A 365 -12.43 -30.83 11.39
C ALA A 365 -12.88 -30.12 10.12
N GLN A 366 -14.20 -30.01 9.89
CA GLN A 366 -14.77 -29.30 8.73
C GLN A 366 -14.43 -27.80 8.76
N ASP A 367 -14.51 -27.14 9.90
CA ASP A 367 -14.14 -25.73 10.07
C ASP A 367 -12.65 -25.51 9.80
N SER A 368 -11.80 -26.44 10.25
CA SER A 368 -10.36 -26.43 10.00
C SER A 368 -10.02 -26.59 8.51
N VAL A 369 -10.72 -27.46 7.80
CA VAL A 369 -10.58 -27.61 6.34
C VAL A 369 -10.96 -26.31 5.64
N ALA A 370 -12.15 -25.74 5.92
CA ALA A 370 -12.62 -24.52 5.30
C ALA A 370 -11.66 -23.34 5.52
N THR A 371 -11.15 -23.22 6.75
CA THR A 371 -10.16 -22.18 7.09
C THR A 371 -8.86 -22.39 6.33
N THR A 372 -8.37 -23.63 6.23
CA THR A 372 -7.10 -23.92 5.57
C THR A 372 -7.20 -23.80 4.06
N VAL A 373 -8.34 -24.12 3.43
CA VAL A 373 -8.59 -23.84 2.00
C VAL A 373 -8.47 -22.36 1.70
N ALA A 374 -9.10 -21.50 2.51
CA ALA A 374 -8.96 -20.06 2.39
C ALA A 374 -7.51 -19.59 2.59
N SER A 375 -6.79 -20.17 3.55
CA SER A 375 -5.38 -19.86 3.80
C SER A 375 -4.50 -20.21 2.59
N VAL A 376 -4.64 -21.41 2.00
CA VAL A 376 -3.90 -21.81 0.79
C VAL A 376 -4.15 -20.86 -0.36
N ALA A 377 -5.40 -20.47 -0.59
CA ALA A 377 -5.75 -19.49 -1.64
C ALA A 377 -5.12 -18.11 -1.37
N ALA A 378 -5.15 -17.65 -0.12
CA ALA A 378 -4.53 -16.39 0.29
C ALA A 378 -3.00 -16.41 0.18
N ASP A 379 -2.36 -17.55 0.49
CA ASP A 379 -0.91 -17.70 0.37
C ASP A 379 -0.42 -17.62 -1.07
N HIS A 380 -1.20 -18.12 -2.03
CA HIS A 380 -0.92 -17.90 -3.45
C HIS A 380 -0.94 -16.40 -3.81
N VAL A 381 -1.93 -15.65 -3.32
CA VAL A 381 -1.99 -14.20 -3.55
C VAL A 381 -0.79 -13.49 -2.92
N ARG A 382 -0.40 -13.90 -1.70
CA ARG A 382 0.77 -13.35 -1.01
C ARG A 382 2.06 -13.66 -1.77
N LEU A 383 2.19 -14.88 -2.31
CA LEU A 383 3.33 -15.25 -3.14
C LEU A 383 3.38 -14.40 -4.43
N TYR A 384 2.26 -14.22 -5.14
CA TYR A 384 2.21 -13.34 -6.31
C TYR A 384 2.59 -11.90 -5.96
N LYS A 385 2.12 -11.36 -4.83
CA LYS A 385 2.53 -10.05 -4.34
C LYS A 385 4.03 -10.00 -4.06
N ALA A 386 4.58 -11.00 -3.37
CA ALA A 386 5.99 -11.09 -3.02
C ALA A 386 6.91 -11.15 -4.25
N LEU A 387 6.42 -11.74 -5.34
CA LEU A 387 7.12 -11.78 -6.64
C LEU A 387 7.01 -10.48 -7.45
N GLY A 388 6.32 -9.45 -6.92
CA GLY A 388 6.19 -8.16 -7.56
C GLY A 388 4.90 -7.93 -8.35
N GLY A 389 4.01 -8.91 -8.43
CA GLY A 389 2.59 -8.78 -8.77
C GLY A 389 2.20 -8.17 -10.12
N GLY A 390 3.07 -8.03 -11.04
CA GLY A 390 2.78 -7.34 -12.31
C GLY A 390 3.13 -8.19 -13.54
N TRP A 391 2.45 -9.27 -13.70
CA TRP A 391 2.57 -10.08 -14.92
C TRP A 391 1.72 -9.44 -16.02
N GLN A 392 2.35 -8.60 -16.83
CA GLN A 392 1.83 -8.18 -18.12
C GLN A 392 2.33 -9.14 -19.19
#